data_5b73eb34cac1f7eb47a2499e50544130
#
_entry.id   5b73eb34cac1f7eb47a2499e50544130
#
_cell.length_a   1.000
_cell.length_b   1.000
_cell.length_c   1.000
_cell.angle_alpha   90.00
_cell.angle_beta   90.00
_cell.angle_gamma   90.00
#
_symmetry.space_group_name_H-M   'P 1'
#
loop_
_entity.id
_entity.type
_entity.pdbx_description
1 polymer ?
#
loop_
_entity_poly.entity_id
_entity_poly.type
_entity_poly.pdbx_seq_one_letter_code
_entity_poly.pdbx_strand_id
1 'polypeptide(L)'
;MHKILISSLSRFLVGAFALFWLASSSLAVEQANTVIAARVWPAPDYTRITLESARPIAYKMGTLKDPERLVLDLENIELGLVLKGLPDKILAGDPYIRQLRIANFKPGVVRLVIDLKSEIKPQLLTLPPAGEYQHRLVLDIYPLQDPLKDPLISMLEQRERTGSANKPADVPAKNIGLADKPKPESNSIENSLPSPVLPEVVLNPPPVTAPIEPAAPSPVVSLPETAKPSPTIQVPVEKVPEKLLDKPKFKANQRLITIAIDPGHGGEDPGARGANGSREKDITLAVSKKLKAAIDAEPNMRAILTRDSDFFIPLHGRVVKARNMQADLFVSIHADAFTRPDARGSSVFALSERGATSASARYLAKKENESDLIGGVSLDDKDPNLARTLLDLSQTATISDSLKLGKAVLGHIGEINTLHKGSVEQAGFAVLKSPDIPSILVETAFISNPEEERKLTNEAYQEKLAASILLGIKKYFAKNPALAKTRGASE
;
A
#
# COMPACT_ATOMS: atom_id res chain seq x y z
N MET A 1 69.39 -37.74 -33.80
CA MET A 1 68.71 -38.12 -32.55
C MET A 1 68.06 -36.97 -31.70
N HIS A 2 68.46 -35.71 -31.93
CA HIS A 2 67.94 -34.56 -31.12
C HIS A 2 66.54 -34.05 -31.48
N LYS A 3 66.05 -34.29 -32.72
CA LYS A 3 64.74 -33.81 -33.17
C LYS A 3 63.51 -34.64 -32.68
N ILE A 4 63.71 -35.86 -32.30
CA ILE A 4 62.64 -36.78 -31.85
C ILE A 4 62.30 -36.56 -30.36
N LEU A 5 63.29 -36.19 -29.53
CA LEU A 5 63.09 -35.94 -28.11
C LEU A 5 62.27 -34.66 -27.83
N ILE A 6 62.42 -33.62 -28.64
CA ILE A 6 61.70 -32.37 -28.40
C ILE A 6 60.20 -32.49 -28.75
N SER A 7 59.82 -33.30 -29.74
CA SER A 7 58.42 -33.51 -30.12
C SER A 7 57.63 -34.34 -29.09
N SER A 8 58.31 -35.23 -28.36
CA SER A 8 57.71 -36.07 -27.32
C SER A 8 57.44 -35.27 -26.04
N LEU A 9 58.33 -34.39 -25.64
CA LEU A 9 58.19 -33.54 -24.45
C LEU A 9 57.11 -32.48 -24.62
N SER A 10 56.96 -31.89 -25.84
CA SER A 10 55.91 -30.93 -26.16
C SER A 10 54.49 -31.52 -26.12
N ARG A 11 54.31 -32.78 -26.55
CA ARG A 11 53.03 -33.48 -26.48
C ARG A 11 52.66 -33.89 -25.07
N PHE A 12 53.61 -34.16 -24.20
CA PHE A 12 53.36 -34.43 -22.77
C PHE A 12 52.97 -33.17 -21.99
N LEU A 13 53.59 -32.03 -22.27
CA LEU A 13 53.28 -30.75 -21.68
C LEU A 13 51.88 -30.22 -22.08
N VAL A 14 51.50 -30.37 -23.37
CA VAL A 14 50.16 -30.00 -23.83
C VAL A 14 49.06 -30.90 -23.26
N GLY A 15 49.36 -32.22 -23.12
CA GLY A 15 48.42 -33.15 -22.50
C GLY A 15 48.22 -32.88 -21.00
N ALA A 16 49.30 -32.54 -20.26
CA ALA A 16 49.23 -32.21 -18.83
C ALA A 16 48.50 -30.86 -18.61
N PHE A 17 48.67 -29.89 -19.51
CA PHE A 17 47.95 -28.59 -19.42
C PHE A 17 46.46 -28.75 -19.74
N ALA A 18 46.06 -29.60 -20.69
CA ALA A 18 44.68 -29.91 -21.00
C ALA A 18 43.97 -30.66 -19.87
N LEU A 19 44.67 -31.60 -19.19
CA LEU A 19 44.16 -32.31 -18.02
C LEU A 19 44.00 -31.41 -16.79
N PHE A 20 44.87 -30.39 -16.62
CA PHE A 20 44.77 -29.42 -15.56
C PHE A 20 43.61 -28.43 -15.78
N TRP A 21 43.28 -28.11 -17.04
CA TRP A 21 42.10 -27.26 -17.39
C TRP A 21 40.77 -27.99 -17.23
N LEU A 22 40.74 -29.32 -17.41
CA LEU A 22 39.54 -30.14 -17.22
C LEU A 22 39.24 -30.45 -15.72
N ALA A 23 40.22 -30.33 -14.83
CA ALA A 23 40.07 -30.53 -13.39
C ALA A 23 39.56 -29.25 -12.65
N SER A 24 39.52 -28.10 -13.33
CA SER A 24 39.00 -26.84 -12.74
C SER A 24 37.52 -26.63 -12.96
N SER A 25 36.74 -27.68 -13.18
CA SER A 25 35.31 -27.65 -12.94
C SER A 25 35.11 -27.51 -11.43
N SER A 26 35.34 -26.32 -10.90
CA SER A 26 34.91 -26.01 -9.52
C SER A 26 33.42 -26.32 -9.47
N LEU A 27 33.09 -27.38 -8.77
CA LEU A 27 31.74 -27.56 -8.22
C LEU A 27 31.50 -26.29 -7.43
N ALA A 28 30.87 -25.30 -8.05
CA ALA A 28 30.30 -24.18 -7.33
C ALA A 28 29.32 -24.82 -6.35
N VAL A 29 29.73 -25.02 -5.12
CA VAL A 29 28.84 -25.36 -4.04
C VAL A 29 27.85 -24.20 -4.01
N GLU A 30 26.66 -24.45 -4.51
CA GLU A 30 25.60 -23.48 -4.49
C GLU A 30 25.37 -23.11 -3.02
N GLN A 31 25.87 -21.94 -2.65
CA GLN A 31 25.80 -21.45 -1.27
C GLN A 31 24.33 -21.38 -0.89
N ALA A 32 23.95 -22.03 0.22
CA ALA A 32 22.58 -22.01 0.71
C ALA A 32 22.07 -20.58 0.82
N ASN A 33 20.85 -20.33 0.37
CA ASN A 33 20.22 -19.04 0.48
C ASN A 33 19.79 -18.80 1.94
N THR A 34 19.83 -17.55 2.40
CA THR A 34 19.46 -17.19 3.77
C THR A 34 18.28 -16.21 3.74
N VAL A 35 17.38 -16.38 4.70
CA VAL A 35 16.30 -15.41 4.95
C VAL A 35 16.87 -14.27 5.78
N ILE A 36 16.85 -13.06 5.23
CA ILE A 36 17.39 -11.83 5.82
C ILE A 36 16.36 -11.08 6.67
N ALA A 37 15.06 -11.22 6.34
CA ALA A 37 13.96 -10.71 7.14
C ALA A 37 12.75 -11.65 7.08
N ALA A 38 12.00 -11.72 8.17
CA ALA A 38 10.74 -12.42 8.26
C ALA A 38 9.73 -11.56 9.01
N ARG A 39 8.54 -11.38 8.44
CA ARG A 39 7.49 -10.52 8.99
C ARG A 39 6.17 -11.28 9.03
N VAL A 40 5.32 -10.96 9.99
CA VAL A 40 3.96 -11.49 10.11
C VAL A 40 3.02 -10.32 10.31
N TRP A 41 1.97 -10.27 9.51
CA TRP A 41 0.95 -9.22 9.53
C TRP A 41 -0.42 -9.87 9.69
N PRO A 42 -0.91 -10.01 10.93
CA PRO A 42 -2.28 -10.47 11.18
C PRO A 42 -3.26 -9.35 10.83
N ALA A 43 -4.26 -9.67 10.01
CA ALA A 43 -5.35 -8.79 9.65
C ALA A 43 -6.69 -9.53 9.79
N PRO A 44 -7.82 -8.84 9.97
CA PRO A 44 -9.12 -9.49 10.06
C PRO A 44 -9.48 -10.34 8.84
N ASP A 45 -9.02 -9.92 7.67
CA ASP A 45 -9.36 -10.55 6.38
C ASP A 45 -8.39 -11.64 5.96
N TYR A 46 -7.13 -11.64 6.48
CA TYR A 46 -6.10 -12.65 6.21
C TYR A 46 -4.89 -12.47 7.14
N THR A 47 -4.06 -13.50 7.28
CA THR A 47 -2.72 -13.34 7.89
C THR A 47 -1.67 -13.51 6.81
N ARG A 48 -0.72 -12.56 6.74
CA ARG A 48 0.41 -12.59 5.82
C ARG A 48 1.69 -12.95 6.55
N ILE A 49 2.46 -13.89 5.96
CA ILE A 49 3.83 -14.18 6.34
C ILE A 49 4.73 -13.83 5.15
N THR A 50 5.70 -12.96 5.36
CA THR A 50 6.70 -12.57 4.34
C THR A 50 8.08 -13.03 4.75
N LEU A 51 8.75 -13.74 3.86
CA LEU A 51 10.16 -14.13 3.99
C LEU A 51 10.97 -13.40 2.91
N GLU A 52 11.97 -12.65 3.32
CA GLU A 52 12.83 -11.87 2.43
C GLU A 52 14.21 -12.48 2.34
N SER A 53 14.79 -12.55 1.14
CA SER A 53 16.08 -13.20 0.88
C SER A 53 16.80 -12.55 -0.31
N ALA A 54 18.12 -12.73 -0.40
CA ALA A 54 18.92 -12.18 -1.49
C ALA A 54 18.59 -12.82 -2.85
N ARG A 55 18.10 -14.07 -2.87
CA ARG A 55 17.72 -14.81 -4.08
C ARG A 55 16.31 -15.39 -3.92
N PRO A 56 15.56 -15.66 -5.01
CA PRO A 56 14.24 -16.30 -4.92
C PRO A 56 14.30 -17.57 -4.09
N ILE A 57 13.27 -17.81 -3.27
CA ILE A 57 13.13 -19.02 -2.45
C ILE A 57 12.31 -20.03 -3.24
N ALA A 58 12.91 -21.19 -3.54
CA ALA A 58 12.19 -22.33 -4.06
C ALA A 58 11.42 -23.02 -2.92
N TYR A 59 10.21 -23.47 -3.18
CA TYR A 59 9.34 -24.01 -2.15
C TYR A 59 8.45 -25.15 -2.64
N LYS A 60 7.94 -25.93 -1.68
CA LYS A 60 6.82 -26.87 -1.86
C LYS A 60 5.81 -26.63 -0.76
N MET A 61 4.52 -26.57 -1.11
CA MET A 61 3.44 -26.33 -0.17
C MET A 61 2.42 -27.47 -0.21
N GLY A 62 1.89 -27.83 0.95
CA GLY A 62 0.82 -28.84 1.07
C GLY A 62 -0.02 -28.57 2.31
N THR A 63 -1.26 -29.06 2.31
CA THR A 63 -2.19 -28.99 3.44
C THR A 63 -2.42 -30.37 4.02
N LEU A 64 -2.60 -30.44 5.32
CA LEU A 64 -2.94 -31.66 6.06
C LEU A 64 -4.21 -31.37 6.87
N LYS A 65 -5.12 -32.34 6.91
CA LYS A 65 -6.33 -32.31 7.72
C LYS A 65 -6.16 -33.11 9.01
N ASP A 66 -7.03 -32.88 9.97
CA ASP A 66 -7.11 -33.61 11.24
C ASP A 66 -5.81 -33.65 12.07
N PRO A 67 -5.32 -32.54 12.64
CA PRO A 67 -5.84 -31.17 12.59
C PRO A 67 -5.40 -30.41 11.32
N GLU A 68 -6.12 -29.34 10.98
CA GLU A 68 -5.82 -28.46 9.85
C GLU A 68 -4.41 -27.86 10.00
N ARG A 69 -3.56 -28.12 9.01
CA ARG A 69 -2.16 -27.64 8.96
C ARG A 69 -1.76 -27.26 7.55
N LEU A 70 -0.97 -26.23 7.45
CA LEU A 70 -0.24 -25.88 6.22
C LEU A 70 1.24 -26.23 6.42
N VAL A 71 1.80 -26.94 5.48
CA VAL A 71 3.22 -27.32 5.46
C VAL A 71 3.90 -26.61 4.30
N LEU A 72 4.98 -25.89 4.59
CA LEU A 72 5.79 -25.19 3.61
C LEU A 72 7.24 -25.62 3.74
N ASP A 73 7.75 -26.28 2.71
CA ASP A 73 9.15 -26.67 2.58
C ASP A 73 9.91 -25.61 1.78
N LEU A 74 10.90 -25.00 2.37
CA LEU A 74 11.81 -24.04 1.75
C LEU A 74 13.07 -24.80 1.29
N GLU A 75 13.35 -24.80 -0.01
CA GLU A 75 14.46 -25.53 -0.61
C GLU A 75 15.72 -24.64 -0.69
N ASN A 76 16.90 -25.22 -0.50
CA ASN A 76 18.21 -24.54 -0.49
C ASN A 76 18.28 -23.35 0.49
N ILE A 77 17.61 -23.49 1.63
CA ILE A 77 17.58 -22.48 2.70
C ILE A 77 18.32 -22.99 3.92
N GLU A 78 19.09 -22.10 4.54
CA GLU A 78 19.68 -22.30 5.87
C GLU A 78 18.71 -21.87 6.96
N LEU A 79 18.57 -22.67 8.03
CA LEU A 79 17.79 -22.33 9.21
C LEU A 79 18.56 -21.36 10.11
N GLY A 80 18.65 -20.10 9.66
CA GLY A 80 19.29 -19.00 10.38
C GLY A 80 18.42 -18.44 11.53
N LEU A 81 18.98 -17.45 12.25
CA LEU A 81 18.31 -16.84 13.42
C LEU A 81 16.98 -16.18 13.06
N VAL A 82 16.88 -15.55 11.89
CA VAL A 82 15.65 -14.89 11.43
C VAL A 82 14.50 -15.88 11.33
N LEU A 83 14.72 -17.03 10.71
CA LEU A 83 13.71 -18.08 10.60
C LEU A 83 13.39 -18.72 11.95
N LYS A 84 14.40 -18.96 12.80
CA LYS A 84 14.19 -19.51 14.16
C LYS A 84 13.29 -18.62 15.01
N GLY A 85 13.34 -17.30 14.82
CA GLY A 85 12.50 -16.34 15.53
C GLY A 85 11.12 -16.12 14.90
N LEU A 86 10.79 -16.78 13.78
CA LEU A 86 9.49 -16.60 13.13
C LEU A 86 8.30 -17.10 13.98
N PRO A 87 8.38 -18.25 14.70
CA PRO A 87 7.31 -18.70 15.58
C PRO A 87 6.88 -17.66 16.62
N ASP A 88 7.83 -16.90 17.17
CA ASP A 88 7.58 -15.90 18.21
C ASP A 88 6.85 -14.64 17.68
N LYS A 89 6.76 -14.49 16.35
CA LYS A 89 6.04 -13.40 15.70
C LYS A 89 4.55 -13.68 15.51
N ILE A 90 4.11 -14.94 15.74
CA ILE A 90 2.70 -15.29 15.68
C ILE A 90 2.03 -14.81 16.97
N LEU A 91 1.11 -13.85 16.83
CA LEU A 91 0.37 -13.30 17.97
C LEU A 91 -0.67 -14.31 18.47
N ALA A 92 -0.89 -14.38 19.78
CA ALA A 92 -1.94 -15.22 20.37
C ALA A 92 -3.35 -14.91 19.83
N GLY A 93 -3.57 -13.64 19.44
CA GLY A 93 -4.80 -13.16 18.83
C GLY A 93 -4.89 -13.31 17.31
N ASP A 94 -3.90 -13.95 16.64
CA ASP A 94 -3.96 -14.14 15.18
C ASP A 94 -5.27 -14.85 14.81
N PRO A 95 -6.04 -14.38 13.79
CA PRO A 95 -7.36 -14.95 13.49
C PRO A 95 -7.28 -16.34 12.86
N TYR A 96 -6.21 -16.72 12.20
CA TYR A 96 -6.11 -17.94 11.39
C TYR A 96 -5.05 -18.94 11.89
N ILE A 97 -3.94 -18.43 12.46
CA ILE A 97 -2.81 -19.24 12.90
C ILE A 97 -2.92 -19.53 14.39
N ARG A 98 -2.84 -20.81 14.77
CA ARG A 98 -2.75 -21.23 16.15
C ARG A 98 -1.30 -21.24 16.62
N GLN A 99 -0.41 -21.81 15.82
CA GLN A 99 1.00 -21.95 16.11
C GLN A 99 1.79 -22.16 14.81
N LEU A 100 3.05 -21.72 14.80
CA LEU A 100 4.00 -21.99 13.75
C LEU A 100 5.20 -22.74 14.36
N ARG A 101 5.64 -23.81 13.68
CA ARG A 101 6.84 -24.58 14.03
C ARG A 101 7.77 -24.61 12.84
N ILE A 102 9.08 -24.56 13.10
CA ILE A 102 10.10 -24.56 12.06
C ILE A 102 11.28 -25.48 12.45
N ALA A 103 11.75 -26.29 11.50
CA ALA A 103 12.90 -27.18 11.70
C ALA A 103 13.57 -27.53 10.36
N ASN A 104 14.82 -28.03 10.42
CA ASN A 104 15.42 -28.72 9.29
C ASN A 104 14.67 -30.05 9.08
N PHE A 105 14.15 -30.25 7.87
CA PHE A 105 13.42 -31.47 7.52
C PHE A 105 14.36 -32.52 6.90
N LYS A 106 15.21 -32.08 5.97
CA LYS A 106 16.24 -32.86 5.31
C LYS A 106 17.37 -31.92 4.87
N PRO A 107 18.55 -32.44 4.46
CA PRO A 107 19.64 -31.58 4.01
C PRO A 107 19.16 -30.55 2.97
N GLY A 108 19.42 -29.24 3.21
CA GLY A 108 19.04 -28.14 2.37
C GLY A 108 17.55 -27.79 2.37
N VAL A 109 16.71 -28.36 3.23
CA VAL A 109 15.28 -28.06 3.30
C VAL A 109 14.86 -27.70 4.72
N VAL A 110 14.34 -26.50 4.87
CA VAL A 110 13.69 -26.04 6.10
C VAL A 110 12.19 -26.18 5.95
N ARG A 111 11.54 -26.84 6.90
CA ARG A 111 10.08 -27.03 6.93
C ARG A 111 9.43 -26.13 7.96
N LEU A 112 8.42 -25.39 7.49
CA LEU A 112 7.47 -24.65 8.31
C LEU A 112 6.20 -25.50 8.41
N VAL A 113 5.69 -25.68 9.63
CA VAL A 113 4.38 -26.29 9.90
C VAL A 113 3.53 -25.25 10.62
N ILE A 114 2.46 -24.84 9.98
CA ILE A 114 1.53 -23.83 10.47
C ILE A 114 0.26 -24.56 10.91
N ASP A 115 0.02 -24.62 12.21
CA ASP A 115 -1.20 -25.17 12.78
C ASP A 115 -2.30 -24.11 12.67
N LEU A 116 -3.41 -24.46 12.05
CA LEU A 116 -4.49 -23.55 11.70
C LEU A 116 -5.65 -23.62 12.71
N LYS A 117 -6.40 -22.56 12.82
CA LYS A 117 -7.62 -22.50 13.67
C LYS A 117 -8.87 -23.01 12.95
N SER A 118 -8.87 -22.93 11.62
CA SER A 118 -9.96 -23.37 10.74
C SER A 118 -9.40 -23.75 9.37
N GLU A 119 -10.23 -24.27 8.50
CA GLU A 119 -9.90 -24.49 7.09
C GLU A 119 -9.69 -23.14 6.39
N ILE A 120 -8.68 -23.09 5.51
CA ILE A 120 -8.20 -21.84 4.89
C ILE A 120 -7.95 -22.01 3.39
N LYS A 121 -7.85 -20.88 2.68
CA LYS A 121 -7.37 -20.79 1.31
C LYS A 121 -5.99 -20.12 1.33
N PRO A 122 -4.88 -20.89 1.21
CA PRO A 122 -3.55 -20.32 1.16
C PRO A 122 -3.26 -19.77 -0.24
N GLN A 123 -2.58 -18.63 -0.29
CA GLN A 123 -2.03 -18.05 -1.50
C GLN A 123 -0.55 -17.79 -1.30
N LEU A 124 0.29 -18.29 -2.23
CA LEU A 124 1.74 -18.14 -2.13
C LEU A 124 2.26 -17.39 -3.36
N LEU A 125 3.07 -16.36 -3.13
CA LEU A 125 3.57 -15.45 -4.15
C LEU A 125 5.08 -15.30 -4.02
N THR A 126 5.80 -15.33 -5.15
CA THR A 126 7.20 -14.94 -5.23
C THR A 126 7.30 -13.56 -5.88
N LEU A 127 7.88 -12.60 -5.16
CA LEU A 127 8.02 -11.23 -5.61
C LEU A 127 9.48 -10.90 -5.90
N PRO A 128 9.79 -10.24 -7.03
CA PRO A 128 11.11 -9.72 -7.32
C PRO A 128 11.43 -8.53 -6.38
N PRO A 129 12.69 -8.09 -6.34
CA PRO A 129 13.06 -6.87 -5.64
C PRO A 129 12.23 -5.67 -6.08
N ALA A 130 11.74 -4.89 -5.11
CA ALA A 130 10.96 -3.69 -5.34
C ALA A 130 11.15 -2.69 -4.18
N GLY A 131 11.40 -1.42 -4.50
CA GLY A 131 11.68 -0.40 -3.50
C GLY A 131 12.90 -0.76 -2.65
N GLU A 132 12.73 -0.84 -1.33
CA GLU A 132 13.78 -1.23 -0.38
C GLU A 132 13.86 -2.75 -0.15
N TYR A 133 12.93 -3.52 -0.72
CA TYR A 133 12.82 -4.96 -0.49
C TYR A 133 13.60 -5.76 -1.53
N GLN A 134 14.20 -6.86 -1.05
CA GLN A 134 14.83 -7.88 -1.88
C GLN A 134 13.77 -8.88 -2.41
N HIS A 135 14.19 -10.09 -2.84
CA HIS A 135 13.25 -11.15 -3.19
C HIS A 135 12.39 -11.54 -2.00
N ARG A 136 11.09 -11.65 -2.20
CA ARG A 136 10.14 -12.00 -1.14
C ARG A 136 9.33 -13.23 -1.52
N LEU A 137 9.20 -14.16 -0.58
CA LEU A 137 8.19 -15.21 -0.60
C LEU A 137 7.08 -14.79 0.37
N VAL A 138 5.89 -14.58 -0.15
CA VAL A 138 4.73 -14.09 0.59
C VAL A 138 3.69 -15.20 0.67
N LEU A 139 3.29 -15.57 1.87
CA LEU A 139 2.21 -16.51 2.14
C LEU A 139 1.04 -15.75 2.78
N ASP A 140 -0.07 -15.68 2.06
CA ASP A 140 -1.34 -15.16 2.54
C ASP A 140 -2.27 -16.30 2.91
N ILE A 141 -2.83 -16.24 4.11
CA ILE A 141 -3.74 -17.23 4.69
C ILE A 141 -5.11 -16.58 4.80
N TYR A 142 -5.97 -16.84 3.82
CA TYR A 142 -7.35 -16.36 3.77
C TYR A 142 -8.34 -17.37 4.37
N PRO A 143 -9.49 -16.93 4.91
CA PRO A 143 -10.60 -17.85 5.15
C PRO A 143 -11.10 -18.44 3.83
N LEU A 144 -11.82 -19.57 3.90
CA LEU A 144 -12.40 -20.20 2.70
C LEU A 144 -13.29 -19.26 1.90
N GLN A 145 -14.09 -18.44 2.57
CA GLN A 145 -14.83 -17.36 1.95
C GLN A 145 -13.96 -16.11 1.96
N ASP A 146 -13.49 -15.70 0.80
CA ASP A 146 -12.67 -14.51 0.64
C ASP A 146 -13.51 -13.25 0.93
N PRO A 147 -13.25 -12.53 2.02
CA PRO A 147 -14.00 -11.34 2.40
C PRO A 147 -13.73 -10.14 1.48
N LEU A 148 -12.69 -10.20 0.66
CA LEU A 148 -12.29 -9.16 -0.28
C LEU A 148 -12.78 -9.45 -1.72
N LYS A 149 -13.62 -10.47 -1.91
CA LYS A 149 -14.18 -10.80 -3.21
C LYS A 149 -15.52 -10.11 -3.43
N ASP A 150 -15.58 -9.19 -4.39
CA ASP A 150 -16.82 -8.57 -4.88
C ASP A 150 -16.97 -8.90 -6.37
N PRO A 151 -18.07 -9.54 -6.80
CA PRO A 151 -18.28 -9.91 -8.20
C PRO A 151 -18.24 -8.71 -9.16
N LEU A 152 -18.77 -7.56 -8.75
CA LEU A 152 -18.82 -6.37 -9.58
C LEU A 152 -17.43 -5.75 -9.76
N ILE A 153 -16.64 -5.68 -8.69
CA ILE A 153 -15.25 -5.21 -8.76
C ILE A 153 -14.41 -6.17 -9.61
N SER A 154 -14.55 -7.49 -9.42
CA SER A 154 -13.87 -8.49 -10.23
C SER A 154 -14.18 -8.33 -11.73
N MET A 155 -15.43 -8.00 -12.09
CA MET A 155 -15.82 -7.70 -13.47
C MET A 155 -15.17 -6.42 -14.01
N LEU A 156 -15.01 -5.38 -13.20
CA LEU A 156 -14.34 -4.13 -13.59
C LEU A 156 -12.87 -4.35 -13.90
N GLU A 157 -12.17 -5.07 -13.03
CA GLU A 157 -10.75 -5.39 -13.22
C GLU A 157 -10.52 -6.23 -14.49
N GLN A 158 -11.41 -7.17 -14.78
CA GLN A 158 -11.36 -7.94 -16.02
C GLN A 158 -11.53 -7.06 -17.26
N ARG A 159 -12.45 -6.09 -17.22
CA ARG A 159 -12.68 -5.15 -18.33
C ARG A 159 -11.43 -4.35 -18.68
N GLU A 160 -10.69 -3.87 -17.68
CA GLU A 160 -9.46 -3.09 -17.91
C GLU A 160 -8.37 -3.92 -18.56
N ARG A 161 -8.23 -5.19 -18.17
CA ARG A 161 -7.25 -6.11 -18.75
C ARG A 161 -7.56 -6.47 -20.21
N THR A 162 -8.84 -6.62 -20.57
CA THR A 162 -9.26 -6.94 -21.94
C THR A 162 -9.36 -5.72 -22.86
N GLY A 163 -9.67 -4.54 -22.31
CA GLY A 163 -9.77 -3.28 -23.07
C GLY A 163 -8.41 -2.76 -23.58
N SER A 164 -7.31 -3.11 -22.92
CA SER A 164 -5.95 -2.78 -23.37
C SER A 164 -5.50 -3.59 -24.60
N ALA A 165 -6.15 -4.72 -24.89
CA ALA A 165 -5.82 -5.58 -26.04
C ALA A 165 -6.56 -5.20 -27.35
N ASN A 166 -7.60 -4.39 -27.27
CA ASN A 166 -8.39 -3.95 -28.43
C ASN A 166 -8.25 -2.44 -28.66
N LYS A 167 -7.07 -2.01 -29.13
CA LYS A 167 -6.98 -0.77 -29.89
C LYS A 167 -7.80 -0.97 -31.18
N PRO A 168 -8.80 -0.14 -31.53
CA PRO A 168 -9.52 -0.31 -32.79
C PRO A 168 -8.49 -0.23 -33.92
N ALA A 169 -8.43 -1.28 -34.72
CA ALA A 169 -7.74 -1.24 -36.01
C ALA A 169 -8.40 -0.12 -36.83
N ASP A 170 -7.56 0.72 -37.45
CA ASP A 170 -7.95 1.78 -38.34
C ASP A 170 -9.08 1.33 -39.27
N VAL A 171 -10.25 1.91 -39.10
CA VAL A 171 -11.33 1.82 -40.07
C VAL A 171 -10.90 2.69 -41.24
N PRO A 172 -10.74 2.16 -42.47
CA PRO A 172 -10.38 2.98 -43.61
C PRO A 172 -11.49 3.97 -43.86
N ALA A 173 -11.15 5.26 -43.77
CA ALA A 173 -12.08 6.37 -44.11
C ALA A 173 -12.55 6.21 -45.57
N LYS A 174 -13.85 5.97 -45.76
CA LYS A 174 -14.51 5.97 -47.04
C LYS A 174 -14.50 7.40 -47.56
N ASN A 175 -13.78 7.62 -48.67
CA ASN A 175 -13.74 8.87 -49.41
C ASN A 175 -15.13 9.39 -49.72
N ILE A 176 -15.52 10.52 -49.17
CA ILE A 176 -16.57 11.38 -49.72
C ILE A 176 -15.81 12.64 -50.19
N GLY A 177 -15.71 12.78 -51.51
CA GLY A 177 -15.08 13.91 -52.17
C GLY A 177 -15.85 15.20 -51.93
N LEU A 178 -15.12 16.25 -51.58
CA LEU A 178 -15.52 17.65 -51.80
C LEU A 178 -14.26 18.49 -52.10
N ALA A 179 -14.45 19.31 -53.12
CA ALA A 179 -13.52 20.08 -53.93
C ALA A 179 -12.48 20.97 -53.24
N ASP A 180 -11.37 21.08 -53.91
CA ASP A 180 -10.38 22.15 -54.04
C ASP A 180 -10.44 23.41 -53.13
N LYS A 181 -9.33 23.63 -52.39
CA LYS A 181 -8.66 24.94 -52.31
C LYS A 181 -7.21 24.79 -51.79
N PRO A 182 -6.33 25.79 -52.05
CA PRO A 182 -4.97 25.56 -52.49
C PRO A 182 -3.92 25.48 -51.37
N LYS A 183 -2.84 24.84 -51.75
CA LYS A 183 -1.56 24.61 -51.04
C LYS A 183 -0.86 25.94 -50.69
N PRO A 184 -0.27 26.10 -49.50
CA PRO A 184 0.88 26.95 -49.32
C PRO A 184 2.17 26.08 -49.22
N GLU A 185 3.21 26.68 -49.77
CA GLU A 185 4.53 26.11 -50.01
C GLU A 185 5.32 25.77 -48.76
N SER A 186 6.10 24.75 -48.87
CA SER A 186 7.12 24.31 -47.91
C SER A 186 8.27 25.30 -47.83
N ASN A 187 8.61 25.79 -46.64
CA ASN A 187 9.99 26.25 -46.36
C ASN A 187 10.51 25.41 -45.19
N SER A 188 11.39 24.49 -45.55
CA SER A 188 12.26 23.77 -44.64
C SER A 188 13.35 24.73 -44.13
N ILE A 189 13.31 25.00 -42.83
CA ILE A 189 14.48 25.55 -42.11
C ILE A 189 14.94 24.47 -41.13
N GLU A 190 16.04 23.88 -41.50
CA GLU A 190 16.88 22.99 -40.72
C GLU A 190 17.53 23.83 -39.60
N ASN A 191 17.13 23.65 -38.34
CA ASN A 191 17.80 24.21 -37.18
C ASN A 191 18.25 23.06 -36.27
N SER A 192 19.51 22.70 -36.51
CA SER A 192 20.30 21.88 -35.61
C SER A 192 20.63 22.67 -34.32
N LEU A 193 20.09 22.26 -33.20
CA LEU A 193 20.51 22.72 -31.87
C LEU A 193 21.47 21.67 -31.28
N PRO A 194 22.62 22.08 -30.73
CA PRO A 194 23.56 21.15 -30.11
C PRO A 194 23.05 20.70 -28.72
N SER A 195 23.27 19.42 -28.42
CA SER A 195 23.00 18.82 -27.10
C SER A 195 23.85 19.50 -26.01
N PRO A 196 23.31 19.78 -24.84
CA PRO A 196 24.08 20.28 -23.72
C PRO A 196 24.96 19.16 -23.13
N VAL A 197 26.24 19.39 -23.09
CA VAL A 197 27.23 18.60 -22.37
C VAL A 197 27.06 18.87 -20.88
N LEU A 198 26.75 17.83 -20.09
CA LEU A 198 26.72 17.89 -18.61
C LEU A 198 28.19 17.99 -18.10
N PRO A 199 28.47 18.86 -17.14
CA PRO A 199 29.77 18.88 -16.48
C PRO A 199 29.93 17.68 -15.55
N GLU A 200 31.04 17.02 -15.66
CA GLU A 200 31.52 15.94 -14.81
C GLU A 200 31.78 16.49 -13.40
N VAL A 201 31.02 16.10 -12.42
CA VAL A 201 31.26 16.46 -11.02
C VAL A 201 32.26 15.49 -10.42
N VAL A 202 33.47 15.98 -10.23
CA VAL A 202 34.51 15.28 -9.48
C VAL A 202 34.13 15.27 -7.99
N LEU A 203 33.75 14.10 -7.48
CA LEU A 203 33.50 13.88 -6.05
C LEU A 203 34.84 13.71 -5.31
N ASN A 204 35.23 14.70 -4.54
CA ASN A 204 36.27 14.55 -3.53
C ASN A 204 35.70 13.79 -2.31
N PRO A 205 36.40 12.80 -1.76
CA PRO A 205 35.97 12.11 -0.56
C PRO A 205 36.09 13.04 0.67
N PRO A 206 35.16 12.93 1.66
CA PRO A 206 35.24 13.72 2.87
C PRO A 206 36.41 13.27 3.77
N PRO A 207 36.97 14.17 4.61
CA PRO A 207 38.10 13.87 5.48
C PRO A 207 37.69 12.87 6.57
N VAL A 208 38.62 11.95 6.82
CA VAL A 208 38.55 10.95 7.89
C VAL A 208 38.62 11.66 9.26
N THR A 209 37.57 11.61 10.04
CA THR A 209 37.52 12.04 11.42
C THR A 209 38.16 10.98 12.34
N ALA A 210 38.99 11.42 13.25
CA ALA A 210 39.72 10.62 14.26
C ALA A 210 38.79 9.90 15.25
N PRO A 211 39.27 8.85 15.94
CA PRO A 211 38.46 8.02 16.84
C PRO A 211 38.02 8.79 18.09
N ILE A 212 36.74 8.67 18.44
CA ILE A 212 36.19 9.17 19.70
C ILE A 212 36.46 8.15 20.79
N GLU A 213 37.16 8.62 21.86
CA GLU A 213 37.46 7.92 23.09
C GLU A 213 36.16 7.61 23.89
N PRO A 214 35.98 6.43 24.52
CA PRO A 214 34.77 6.09 25.23
C PRO A 214 34.65 6.87 26.55
N ALA A 215 33.53 7.59 26.69
CA ALA A 215 33.16 8.28 27.93
C ALA A 215 32.83 7.30 29.07
N ALA A 216 33.31 7.60 30.26
CA ALA A 216 33.14 6.86 31.51
C ALA A 216 31.65 6.81 31.96
N PRO A 217 31.23 5.75 32.70
CA PRO A 217 29.85 5.59 33.14
C PRO A 217 29.50 6.58 34.30
N SER A 218 28.35 7.22 34.16
CA SER A 218 27.72 8.05 35.20
C SER A 218 27.21 7.21 36.37
N PRO A 219 27.20 7.75 37.60
CA PRO A 219 26.90 6.97 38.79
C PRO A 219 25.41 6.64 38.94
N VAL A 220 25.18 5.43 39.43
CA VAL A 220 23.87 4.87 39.79
C VAL A 220 23.33 5.63 40.99
N VAL A 221 22.21 6.32 40.85
CA VAL A 221 21.44 6.92 41.94
C VAL A 221 20.55 5.84 42.56
N SER A 222 20.81 5.51 43.81
CA SER A 222 20.05 4.59 44.64
C SER A 222 18.67 5.18 44.98
N LEU A 223 17.61 4.41 44.77
CA LEU A 223 16.25 4.69 45.23
C LEU A 223 16.18 4.50 46.78
N PRO A 224 15.57 5.40 47.54
CA PRO A 224 15.25 5.14 48.94
C PRO A 224 13.98 4.29 49.07
N GLU A 225 14.11 3.33 49.95
CA GLU A 225 13.09 2.36 50.36
C GLU A 225 12.08 3.01 51.33
N THR A 226 10.82 2.57 51.24
CA THR A 226 9.72 2.67 52.20
C THR A 226 9.14 4.05 52.52
N ALA A 227 7.93 4.30 52.01
CA ALA A 227 6.93 5.16 52.65
C ALA A 227 5.67 4.36 53.05
N LYS A 228 5.30 4.48 54.30
CA LYS A 228 4.11 3.86 54.94
C LYS A 228 2.81 4.35 54.31
N PRO A 229 1.72 3.60 54.41
CA PRO A 229 0.42 4.00 53.86
C PRO A 229 -0.21 5.14 54.69
N SER A 230 -0.58 6.21 54.00
CA SER A 230 -1.37 7.32 54.54
C SER A 230 -2.87 6.99 54.52
N PRO A 231 -3.65 7.57 55.46
CA PRO A 231 -5.02 7.16 55.72
C PRO A 231 -6.01 7.55 54.61
N THR A 232 -6.95 6.67 54.39
CA THR A 232 -8.11 6.82 53.49
C THR A 232 -8.94 8.01 53.91
N ILE A 233 -8.92 9.09 53.14
CA ILE A 233 -9.91 10.16 53.27
C ILE A 233 -11.20 9.70 52.52
N GLN A 234 -12.23 9.43 53.30
CA GLN A 234 -13.58 9.26 52.77
C GLN A 234 -14.13 10.62 52.34
N VAL A 235 -14.23 10.85 51.04
CA VAL A 235 -14.96 12.00 50.49
C VAL A 235 -16.44 11.61 50.42
N PRO A 236 -17.38 12.43 50.94
CA PRO A 236 -18.81 12.14 50.86
C PRO A 236 -19.24 12.14 49.40
N VAL A 237 -19.88 11.06 48.96
CA VAL A 237 -20.53 10.99 47.64
C VAL A 237 -21.76 11.87 47.68
N GLU A 238 -21.60 13.10 47.19
CA GLU A 238 -22.72 13.99 46.91
C GLU A 238 -23.46 13.41 45.67
N LYS A 239 -24.75 13.07 45.87
CA LYS A 239 -25.62 12.58 44.83
C LYS A 239 -25.74 13.64 43.72
N VAL A 240 -25.02 13.46 42.62
CA VAL A 240 -25.26 14.20 41.37
C VAL A 240 -26.68 13.85 40.92
N PRO A 241 -27.58 14.83 40.71
CA PRO A 241 -28.90 14.56 40.18
C PRO A 241 -28.76 13.96 38.80
N GLU A 242 -29.40 12.83 38.58
CA GLU A 242 -29.56 12.11 37.31
C GLU A 242 -30.42 12.96 36.39
N LYS A 243 -29.78 14.02 35.83
CA LYS A 243 -30.37 14.82 34.78
C LYS A 243 -30.22 13.99 33.51
N LEU A 244 -31.32 13.37 33.14
CA LEU A 244 -31.58 12.65 31.91
C LEU A 244 -30.61 13.12 30.79
N LEU A 245 -29.69 12.24 30.41
CA LEU A 245 -29.11 12.26 29.10
C LEU A 245 -30.26 12.00 28.11
N ASP A 246 -30.86 13.10 27.64
CA ASP A 246 -31.72 13.05 26.47
C ASP A 246 -30.92 12.43 25.31
N LYS A 247 -31.09 11.12 25.13
CA LYS A 247 -30.64 10.46 23.89
C LYS A 247 -31.29 11.23 22.75
N PRO A 248 -30.54 11.74 21.79
CA PRO A 248 -31.12 12.46 20.68
C PRO A 248 -32.20 11.59 20.05
N LYS A 249 -33.43 12.08 20.06
CA LYS A 249 -34.59 11.43 19.43
C LYS A 249 -34.30 11.44 17.92
N PHE A 250 -33.79 10.33 17.40
CA PHE A 250 -33.66 10.12 15.96
C PHE A 250 -35.07 10.30 15.36
N LYS A 251 -35.22 11.24 14.43
CA LYS A 251 -36.43 11.32 13.61
C LYS A 251 -36.46 10.01 12.82
N ALA A 252 -37.51 9.22 12.99
CA ALA A 252 -37.67 7.84 12.57
C ALA A 252 -37.50 7.54 11.08
N ASN A 253 -37.01 8.48 10.26
CA ASN A 253 -36.87 8.38 8.79
C ASN A 253 -35.54 8.88 8.24
N GLN A 254 -34.47 9.01 9.02
CA GLN A 254 -33.17 9.37 8.48
C GLN A 254 -32.24 8.17 8.54
N ARG A 255 -31.81 7.69 7.38
CA ARG A 255 -30.75 6.68 7.25
C ARG A 255 -29.43 7.24 7.80
N LEU A 256 -28.69 6.42 8.54
CA LEU A 256 -27.34 6.73 8.98
C LEU A 256 -26.40 6.83 7.77
N ILE A 257 -25.76 7.97 7.57
CA ILE A 257 -24.78 8.18 6.52
C ILE A 257 -23.48 7.47 6.94
N THR A 258 -23.01 6.56 6.10
CA THR A 258 -21.79 5.78 6.33
C THR A 258 -20.65 6.28 5.48
N ILE A 259 -19.54 6.69 6.08
CA ILE A 259 -18.34 7.13 5.40
C ILE A 259 -17.24 6.07 5.59
N ALA A 260 -16.77 5.49 4.50
CA ALA A 260 -15.56 4.68 4.51
C ALA A 260 -14.34 5.60 4.44
N ILE A 261 -13.49 5.53 5.45
CA ILE A 261 -12.20 6.20 5.51
C ILE A 261 -11.13 5.15 5.23
N ASP A 262 -10.27 5.43 4.29
CA ASP A 262 -9.21 4.53 3.87
C ASP A 262 -7.84 5.12 4.25
N PRO A 263 -7.22 4.65 5.34
CA PRO A 263 -5.83 5.00 5.61
C PRO A 263 -4.93 4.38 4.56
N GLY A 264 -4.28 5.19 3.70
CA GLY A 264 -3.37 4.69 2.67
C GLY A 264 -2.26 3.80 3.23
N HIS A 265 -1.74 2.89 2.40
CA HIS A 265 -0.64 1.99 2.75
C HIS A 265 -0.93 1.03 3.92
N GLY A 266 0.11 0.53 4.60
CA GLY A 266 0.00 -0.35 5.76
C GLY A 266 0.77 -1.66 5.61
N GLY A 267 1.14 -2.29 6.73
CA GLY A 267 1.88 -3.54 6.74
C GLY A 267 3.20 -3.47 5.99
N GLU A 268 3.34 -4.30 4.96
CA GLU A 268 4.51 -4.35 4.08
C GLU A 268 4.72 -3.07 3.27
N ASP A 269 3.68 -2.31 3.01
CA ASP A 269 3.75 -1.05 2.28
C ASP A 269 3.88 0.13 3.27
N PRO A 270 5.07 0.70 3.44
CA PRO A 270 5.27 1.83 4.33
C PRO A 270 4.71 3.15 3.78
N GLY A 271 4.41 3.23 2.48
CA GLY A 271 4.21 4.48 1.77
C GLY A 271 5.49 5.31 1.68
N ALA A 272 5.35 6.60 1.51
CA ALA A 272 6.47 7.54 1.51
C ALA A 272 7.14 7.67 2.88
N ARG A 273 8.42 8.10 2.85
CA ARG A 273 9.20 8.39 4.06
C ARG A 273 9.57 9.86 4.13
N GLY A 274 9.39 10.45 5.28
CA GLY A 274 9.85 11.78 5.60
C GLY A 274 11.35 11.83 5.89
N ALA A 275 11.90 13.04 5.84
CA ALA A 275 13.32 13.29 6.12
C ALA A 275 13.73 12.91 7.55
N ASN A 276 12.81 12.98 8.51
CA ASN A 276 13.02 12.60 9.91
C ASN A 276 12.62 11.13 10.20
N GLY A 277 12.34 10.33 9.18
CA GLY A 277 12.04 8.91 9.30
C GLY A 277 10.55 8.57 9.53
N SER A 278 9.65 9.56 9.52
CA SER A 278 8.21 9.30 9.57
C SER A 278 7.77 8.49 8.35
N ARG A 279 6.81 7.58 8.55
CA ARG A 279 6.25 6.76 7.48
C ARG A 279 4.82 7.21 7.19
N GLU A 280 4.48 7.28 5.93
CA GLU A 280 3.16 7.69 5.47
C GLU A 280 2.05 6.84 6.08
N LYS A 281 2.20 5.51 6.11
CA LYS A 281 1.22 4.59 6.69
C LYS A 281 0.82 4.90 8.13
N ASP A 282 1.75 5.43 8.92
CA ASP A 282 1.51 5.76 10.33
C ASP A 282 0.73 7.08 10.45
N ILE A 283 1.06 8.06 9.60
CA ILE A 283 0.39 9.36 9.53
C ILE A 283 -1.04 9.19 9.02
N THR A 284 -1.22 8.46 7.92
CA THR A 284 -2.54 8.24 7.32
C THR A 284 -3.48 7.54 8.30
N LEU A 285 -2.97 6.56 9.07
CA LEU A 285 -3.74 5.88 10.10
C LEU A 285 -4.11 6.83 11.25
N ALA A 286 -3.19 7.68 11.71
CA ALA A 286 -3.44 8.63 12.78
C ALA A 286 -4.50 9.67 12.39
N VAL A 287 -4.37 10.28 11.22
CA VAL A 287 -5.35 11.25 10.68
C VAL A 287 -6.72 10.60 10.49
N SER A 288 -6.75 9.39 9.93
CA SER A 288 -7.99 8.65 9.68
C SER A 288 -8.74 8.29 10.97
N LYS A 289 -8.02 7.93 12.04
CA LYS A 289 -8.62 7.69 13.35
C LYS A 289 -9.25 8.96 13.96
N LYS A 290 -8.59 10.11 13.81
CA LYS A 290 -9.12 11.41 14.24
C LYS A 290 -10.34 11.82 13.41
N LEU A 291 -10.30 11.60 12.10
CA LEU A 291 -11.45 11.84 11.21
C LEU A 291 -12.62 10.93 11.56
N LYS A 292 -12.36 9.64 11.84
CA LYS A 292 -13.40 8.73 12.30
C LYS A 292 -14.06 9.22 13.60
N ALA A 293 -13.28 9.59 14.60
CA ALA A 293 -13.79 10.10 15.87
C ALA A 293 -14.64 11.37 15.68
N ALA A 294 -14.21 12.27 14.80
CA ALA A 294 -14.94 13.50 14.48
C ALA A 294 -16.27 13.21 13.76
N ILE A 295 -16.30 12.25 12.82
CA ILE A 295 -17.53 11.85 12.11
C ILE A 295 -18.49 11.12 13.06
N ASP A 296 -17.98 10.21 13.89
CA ASP A 296 -18.83 9.45 14.84
C ASP A 296 -19.47 10.34 15.93
N ALA A 297 -18.90 11.53 16.17
CA ALA A 297 -19.49 12.55 17.04
C ALA A 297 -20.66 13.30 16.38
N GLU A 298 -20.83 13.21 15.05
CA GLU A 298 -21.92 13.87 14.35
C GLU A 298 -23.20 13.05 14.40
N PRO A 299 -24.37 13.66 14.68
CA PRO A 299 -25.62 12.96 14.61
C PRO A 299 -25.91 12.49 13.17
N ASN A 300 -26.43 11.27 13.02
CA ASN A 300 -26.77 10.63 11.74
C ASN A 300 -25.57 10.32 10.81
N MET A 301 -24.34 10.33 11.31
CA MET A 301 -23.15 9.91 10.58
C MET A 301 -22.40 8.82 11.34
N ARG A 302 -21.75 7.93 10.62
CA ARG A 302 -20.77 6.99 11.16
C ARG A 302 -19.61 6.85 10.20
N ALA A 303 -18.43 6.60 10.73
CA ALA A 303 -17.27 6.28 9.94
C ALA A 303 -16.80 4.85 10.15
N ILE A 304 -16.31 4.23 9.09
CA ILE A 304 -15.72 2.91 9.11
C ILE A 304 -14.33 3.02 8.46
N LEU A 305 -13.32 2.45 9.13
CA LEU A 305 -11.97 2.40 8.59
C LEU A 305 -11.81 1.13 7.74
N THR A 306 -11.12 1.23 6.61
CA THR A 306 -10.71 0.04 5.84
C THR A 306 -9.69 -0.77 6.63
N ARG A 307 -8.75 -0.11 7.33
CA ARG A 307 -7.84 -0.67 8.34
C ARG A 307 -7.78 0.21 9.57
N ASP A 308 -7.74 -0.39 10.73
CA ASP A 308 -7.64 0.27 12.05
C ASP A 308 -6.29 0.06 12.74
N SER A 309 -5.42 -0.73 12.13
CA SER A 309 -4.08 -1.08 12.60
C SER A 309 -3.10 -1.19 11.43
N ASP A 310 -1.85 -1.59 11.72
CA ASP A 310 -0.80 -1.67 10.71
C ASP A 310 -0.83 -3.01 9.98
N PHE A 311 -1.67 -3.11 8.96
CA PHE A 311 -1.67 -4.22 7.99
C PHE A 311 -1.96 -3.69 6.58
N PHE A 312 -1.54 -4.43 5.56
CA PHE A 312 -1.77 -4.07 4.17
C PHE A 312 -3.15 -4.53 3.71
N ILE A 313 -3.80 -3.74 2.87
CA ILE A 313 -5.00 -4.13 2.13
C ILE A 313 -4.75 -3.82 0.66
N PRO A 314 -4.92 -4.80 -0.26
CA PRO A 314 -4.85 -4.55 -1.70
C PRO A 314 -5.78 -3.41 -2.12
N LEU A 315 -5.40 -2.63 -3.14
CA LEU A 315 -6.16 -1.44 -3.56
C LEU A 315 -7.62 -1.79 -3.90
N HIS A 316 -7.84 -2.89 -4.62
CA HIS A 316 -9.21 -3.37 -4.91
C HIS A 316 -9.97 -3.77 -3.63
N GLY A 317 -9.28 -4.40 -2.67
CA GLY A 317 -9.86 -4.83 -1.40
C GLY A 317 -10.39 -3.67 -0.56
N ARG A 318 -9.75 -2.49 -0.64
CA ARG A 318 -10.23 -1.26 0.03
C ARG A 318 -11.60 -0.83 -0.49
N VAL A 319 -11.77 -0.87 -1.81
CA VAL A 319 -13.06 -0.58 -2.47
C VAL A 319 -14.11 -1.63 -2.09
N VAL A 320 -13.76 -2.92 -2.13
CA VAL A 320 -14.66 -4.01 -1.73
C VAL A 320 -15.12 -3.85 -0.28
N LYS A 321 -14.20 -3.54 0.63
CA LYS A 321 -14.56 -3.28 2.05
C LYS A 321 -15.55 -2.13 2.18
N ALA A 322 -15.34 -1.01 1.50
CA ALA A 322 -16.26 0.11 1.52
C ALA A 322 -17.65 -0.29 1.01
N ARG A 323 -17.74 -1.09 -0.06
CA ARG A 323 -18.99 -1.59 -0.62
C ARG A 323 -19.71 -2.57 0.32
N ASN A 324 -18.98 -3.53 0.89
CA ASN A 324 -19.53 -4.49 1.87
C ASN A 324 -20.09 -3.79 3.12
N MET A 325 -19.51 -2.66 3.49
CA MET A 325 -19.97 -1.81 4.61
C MET A 325 -21.10 -0.86 4.20
N GLN A 326 -21.57 -0.92 2.95
CA GLN A 326 -22.60 -0.03 2.39
C GLN A 326 -22.27 1.46 2.61
N ALA A 327 -21.03 1.85 2.33
CA ALA A 327 -20.59 3.23 2.46
C ALA A 327 -21.29 4.14 1.44
N ASP A 328 -21.63 5.35 1.88
CA ASP A 328 -22.19 6.40 1.05
C ASP A 328 -21.10 7.27 0.41
N LEU A 329 -19.92 7.33 1.03
CA LEU A 329 -18.72 8.00 0.53
C LEU A 329 -17.48 7.18 0.87
N PHE A 330 -16.44 7.34 0.05
CA PHE A 330 -15.10 6.81 0.28
C PHE A 330 -14.07 7.93 0.27
N VAL A 331 -13.25 8.01 1.33
CA VAL A 331 -12.22 9.04 1.48
C VAL A 331 -10.90 8.35 1.81
N SER A 332 -9.99 8.29 0.84
CA SER A 332 -8.62 7.79 1.04
C SER A 332 -7.72 8.92 1.53
N ILE A 333 -6.93 8.67 2.55
CA ILE A 333 -6.04 9.64 3.21
C ILE A 333 -4.60 9.24 2.91
N HIS A 334 -3.84 10.18 2.35
CA HIS A 334 -2.45 10.06 1.93
C HIS A 334 -1.58 11.23 2.40
N ALA A 335 -0.28 11.05 2.36
CA ALA A 335 0.73 12.08 2.68
C ALA A 335 2.02 11.80 1.91
N ASP A 336 1.92 11.80 0.61
CA ASP A 336 2.92 11.28 -0.32
C ASP A 336 4.25 12.06 -0.34
N ALA A 337 5.28 11.48 -0.92
CA ALA A 337 6.50 12.18 -1.28
C ALA A 337 6.42 12.69 -2.73
N PHE A 338 6.91 13.88 -2.95
CA PHE A 338 7.05 14.42 -4.30
C PHE A 338 8.53 14.47 -4.72
N THR A 339 8.78 14.50 -6.03
CA THR A 339 10.13 14.53 -6.61
C THR A 339 10.94 15.77 -6.21
N ARG A 340 10.26 16.85 -5.85
CA ARG A 340 10.86 18.11 -5.38
C ARG A 340 10.66 18.25 -3.87
N PRO A 341 11.73 18.39 -3.09
CA PRO A 341 11.63 18.49 -1.63
C PRO A 341 10.99 19.80 -1.13
N ASP A 342 10.85 20.81 -2.00
CA ASP A 342 10.16 22.05 -1.71
C ASP A 342 8.63 21.98 -1.99
N ALA A 343 8.14 20.88 -2.57
CA ALA A 343 6.71 20.67 -2.77
C ALA A 343 5.97 20.72 -1.44
N ARG A 344 4.86 21.44 -1.42
CA ARG A 344 4.06 21.69 -0.21
C ARG A 344 2.60 21.83 -0.52
N GLY A 345 1.80 21.69 0.51
CA GLY A 345 0.38 21.92 0.45
C GLY A 345 -0.44 20.67 0.16
N SER A 346 -1.73 20.79 0.43
CA SER A 346 -2.69 19.71 0.25
C SER A 346 -3.27 19.67 -1.16
N SER A 347 -3.70 18.50 -1.60
CA SER A 347 -4.42 18.27 -2.85
C SER A 347 -5.59 17.31 -2.63
N VAL A 348 -6.59 17.37 -3.51
CA VAL A 348 -7.68 16.39 -3.55
C VAL A 348 -7.81 15.86 -4.96
N PHE A 349 -7.94 14.54 -5.07
CA PHE A 349 -8.04 13.83 -6.33
C PHE A 349 -9.36 13.07 -6.43
N ALA A 350 -9.86 12.97 -7.67
CA ALA A 350 -10.96 12.11 -8.06
C ALA A 350 -10.51 11.19 -9.21
N LEU A 351 -11.27 10.14 -9.46
CA LEU A 351 -11.01 9.23 -10.57
C LEU A 351 -11.14 9.93 -11.93
N SER A 352 -10.29 9.57 -12.87
CA SER A 352 -10.45 9.82 -14.30
C SER A 352 -10.16 8.57 -15.12
N GLU A 353 -11.05 8.24 -16.02
CA GLU A 353 -10.86 7.18 -17.02
C GLU A 353 -10.18 7.69 -18.30
N ARG A 354 -10.18 9.02 -18.52
CA ARG A 354 -9.71 9.66 -19.76
C ARG A 354 -8.29 10.20 -19.67
N GLY A 355 -7.56 9.84 -18.61
CA GLY A 355 -6.20 10.31 -18.36
C GLY A 355 -6.12 11.30 -17.20
N ALA A 356 -4.92 11.79 -16.91
CA ALA A 356 -4.66 12.69 -15.79
C ALA A 356 -4.80 14.15 -16.18
N THR A 357 -5.32 14.99 -15.26
CA THR A 357 -5.46 16.45 -15.45
C THR A 357 -4.12 17.18 -15.45
N SER A 358 -3.08 16.59 -14.83
CA SER A 358 -1.74 17.14 -14.78
C SER A 358 -0.66 16.04 -14.78
N ALA A 359 0.60 16.45 -15.03
CA ALA A 359 1.74 15.54 -14.90
C ALA A 359 1.93 15.09 -13.45
N SER A 360 1.67 15.97 -12.47
CA SER A 360 1.69 15.64 -11.04
C SER A 360 0.66 14.57 -10.70
N ALA A 361 -0.59 14.75 -11.13
CA ALA A 361 -1.66 13.79 -10.90
C ALA A 361 -1.35 12.42 -11.53
N ARG A 362 -0.75 12.40 -12.71
CA ARG A 362 -0.31 11.16 -13.36
C ARG A 362 0.79 10.46 -12.57
N TYR A 363 1.77 11.23 -12.10
CA TYR A 363 2.88 10.70 -11.31
C TYR A 363 2.39 10.08 -9.99
N LEU A 364 1.55 10.81 -9.24
CA LEU A 364 1.00 10.35 -7.98
C LEU A 364 0.12 9.10 -8.19
N ALA A 365 -0.79 9.11 -9.17
CA ALA A 365 -1.61 7.94 -9.45
C ALA A 365 -0.79 6.71 -9.83
N LYS A 366 0.30 6.88 -10.59
CA LYS A 366 1.21 5.79 -10.91
C LYS A 366 1.85 5.23 -9.64
N LYS A 367 2.38 6.11 -8.79
CA LYS A 367 3.06 5.74 -7.54
C LYS A 367 2.11 5.01 -6.60
N GLU A 368 0.89 5.54 -6.40
CA GLU A 368 -0.12 4.92 -5.56
C GLU A 368 -0.56 3.55 -6.08
N ASN A 369 -0.71 3.41 -7.39
CA ASN A 369 -1.06 2.12 -7.99
C ASN A 369 0.07 1.07 -7.87
N GLU A 370 1.33 1.48 -7.66
CA GLU A 370 2.46 0.59 -7.39
C GLU A 370 2.44 0.02 -5.95
N SER A 371 1.59 0.52 -5.07
CA SER A 371 1.38 0.01 -3.70
C SER A 371 1.09 -1.50 -3.67
N ASP A 372 0.30 -2.00 -4.62
CA ASP A 372 0.01 -3.43 -4.74
C ASP A 372 1.26 -4.27 -5.09
N LEU A 373 2.23 -3.73 -5.82
CA LEU A 373 3.51 -4.41 -6.09
C LEU A 373 4.37 -4.49 -4.83
N ILE A 374 4.39 -3.41 -4.03
CA ILE A 374 5.11 -3.36 -2.76
C ILE A 374 4.43 -4.29 -1.76
N GLY A 375 3.10 -4.20 -1.66
CA GLY A 375 2.27 -5.01 -0.81
C GLY A 375 2.18 -6.48 -1.22
N GLY A 376 2.60 -6.83 -2.45
CA GLY A 376 2.63 -8.22 -2.95
C GLY A 376 1.26 -8.77 -3.28
N VAL A 377 0.62 -8.24 -4.32
CA VAL A 377 -0.63 -8.75 -4.87
C VAL A 377 -0.36 -9.56 -6.13
N SER A 378 -1.00 -10.74 -6.26
CA SER A 378 -0.97 -11.50 -7.51
C SER A 378 -1.87 -10.88 -8.56
N LEU A 379 -1.33 -10.71 -9.76
CA LEU A 379 -2.08 -10.20 -10.92
C LEU A 379 -2.71 -11.31 -11.79
N ASP A 380 -2.66 -12.58 -11.35
CA ASP A 380 -2.90 -13.75 -12.17
C ASP A 380 -4.17 -14.54 -11.82
N ASP A 381 -5.38 -13.97 -11.84
CA ASP A 381 -6.61 -14.78 -11.90
C ASP A 381 -7.70 -14.08 -12.71
N LYS A 382 -8.25 -14.78 -13.73
CA LYS A 382 -9.11 -14.18 -14.78
C LYS A 382 -10.24 -15.06 -15.26
N ASP A 383 -11.39 -14.48 -15.52
CA ASP A 383 -12.25 -14.81 -16.67
C ASP A 383 -13.22 -13.65 -17.00
N PRO A 384 -13.43 -13.28 -18.28
CA PRO A 384 -14.19 -12.11 -18.69
C PRO A 384 -15.51 -12.40 -19.40
N ASN A 385 -16.50 -11.56 -19.19
CA ASN A 385 -17.61 -11.13 -20.03
C ASN A 385 -18.99 -11.09 -19.36
N LEU A 386 -19.59 -9.94 -19.38
CA LEU A 386 -20.99 -9.54 -19.37
C LEU A 386 -21.38 -8.52 -18.29
N ALA A 387 -21.28 -7.22 -18.55
CA ALA A 387 -22.01 -6.14 -17.83
C ALA A 387 -21.56 -4.72 -18.25
N ARG A 388 -21.14 -4.55 -19.48
CA ARG A 388 -20.36 -3.39 -19.95
C ARG A 388 -21.11 -2.04 -19.95
N THR A 389 -22.41 -2.01 -20.22
CA THR A 389 -23.12 -0.75 -20.55
C THR A 389 -23.74 -0.04 -19.33
N LEU A 390 -24.28 -0.78 -18.38
CA LEU A 390 -24.87 -0.18 -17.15
C LEU A 390 -23.80 0.37 -16.20
N LEU A 391 -22.62 -0.21 -16.26
CA LEU A 391 -21.49 0.16 -15.42
C LEU A 391 -20.91 1.54 -15.80
N ASP A 392 -20.84 1.86 -17.11
CA ASP A 392 -20.29 3.13 -17.61
C ASP A 392 -21.13 4.34 -17.19
N LEU A 393 -22.46 4.20 -17.17
CA LEU A 393 -23.35 5.28 -16.74
C LEU A 393 -23.26 5.53 -15.22
N SER A 394 -23.17 4.45 -14.43
CA SER A 394 -23.00 4.55 -12.99
C SER A 394 -21.69 5.23 -12.61
N GLN A 395 -20.58 4.84 -13.26
CA GLN A 395 -19.27 5.37 -12.99
C GLN A 395 -19.13 6.86 -13.35
N THR A 396 -19.75 7.31 -14.47
CA THR A 396 -19.77 8.73 -14.84
C THR A 396 -20.48 9.58 -13.79
N ALA A 397 -21.63 9.13 -13.26
CA ALA A 397 -22.36 9.83 -12.22
C ALA A 397 -21.55 9.86 -10.90
N THR A 398 -20.93 8.75 -10.54
CA THR A 398 -20.07 8.60 -9.34
C THR A 398 -18.86 9.54 -9.42
N ILE A 399 -18.20 9.65 -10.58
CA ILE A 399 -17.08 10.59 -10.78
C ILE A 399 -17.56 12.04 -10.63
N SER A 400 -18.72 12.39 -11.18
CA SER A 400 -19.29 13.73 -11.03
C SER A 400 -19.55 14.09 -9.56
N ASP A 401 -20.07 13.14 -8.77
CA ASP A 401 -20.31 13.33 -7.35
C ASP A 401 -19.00 13.37 -6.54
N SER A 402 -18.00 12.58 -6.93
CA SER A 402 -16.63 12.64 -6.39
C SER A 402 -16.01 14.03 -6.57
N LEU A 403 -16.18 14.64 -7.74
CA LEU A 403 -15.70 16.02 -8.00
C LEU A 403 -16.39 17.07 -7.12
N LYS A 404 -17.70 16.93 -6.87
CA LYS A 404 -18.44 17.82 -5.97
C LYS A 404 -17.97 17.67 -4.52
N LEU A 405 -17.79 16.42 -4.07
CA LEU A 405 -17.23 16.09 -2.76
C LEU A 405 -15.82 16.67 -2.62
N GLY A 406 -14.95 16.35 -3.57
CA GLY A 406 -13.56 16.82 -3.58
C GLY A 406 -13.45 18.34 -3.53
N LYS A 407 -14.29 19.06 -4.28
CA LYS A 407 -14.34 20.53 -4.25
C LYS A 407 -14.74 21.07 -2.89
N ALA A 408 -15.69 20.44 -2.21
CA ALA A 408 -16.12 20.83 -0.89
C ALA A 408 -15.01 20.59 0.16
N VAL A 409 -14.34 19.45 0.11
CA VAL A 409 -13.24 19.09 1.01
C VAL A 409 -12.01 19.97 0.76
N LEU A 410 -11.59 20.15 -0.50
CA LEU A 410 -10.46 21.01 -0.86
C LEU A 410 -10.65 22.45 -0.37
N GLY A 411 -11.88 22.99 -0.49
CA GLY A 411 -12.20 24.34 -0.02
C GLY A 411 -11.95 24.53 1.47
N HIS A 412 -12.33 23.57 2.31
CA HIS A 412 -12.10 23.65 3.76
C HIS A 412 -10.67 23.36 4.17
N ILE A 413 -9.98 22.45 3.48
CA ILE A 413 -8.55 22.22 3.70
C ILE A 413 -7.75 23.49 3.40
N GLY A 414 -8.13 24.24 2.35
CA GLY A 414 -7.51 25.51 1.98
C GLY A 414 -7.62 26.62 3.03
N GLU A 415 -8.53 26.49 3.99
CA GLU A 415 -8.67 27.44 5.12
C GLU A 415 -7.58 27.22 6.20
N ILE A 416 -6.99 26.01 6.27
CA ILE A 416 -6.01 25.63 7.30
C ILE A 416 -4.61 25.34 6.78
N ASN A 417 -4.48 25.04 5.49
CA ASN A 417 -3.21 24.72 4.85
C ASN A 417 -3.13 25.33 3.44
N THR A 418 -1.92 25.58 2.97
CA THR A 418 -1.68 25.93 1.57
C THR A 418 -2.16 24.79 0.67
N LEU A 419 -2.79 25.11 -0.44
CA LEU A 419 -3.16 24.12 -1.44
C LEU A 419 -2.03 23.99 -2.47
N HIS A 420 -1.63 22.76 -2.76
CA HIS A 420 -0.70 22.48 -3.86
C HIS A 420 -1.36 22.79 -5.22
N LYS A 421 -2.66 22.47 -5.33
CA LYS A 421 -3.51 22.86 -6.46
C LYS A 421 -4.83 23.43 -5.97
N GLY A 422 -5.25 24.54 -6.55
CA GLY A 422 -6.49 25.22 -6.17
C GLY A 422 -7.78 24.56 -6.69
N SER A 423 -7.67 23.44 -7.41
CA SER A 423 -8.80 22.66 -7.93
C SER A 423 -8.59 21.17 -7.70
N VAL A 424 -9.69 20.41 -7.68
CA VAL A 424 -9.64 18.96 -7.65
C VAL A 424 -8.97 18.45 -8.92
N GLU A 425 -7.95 17.65 -8.78
CA GLU A 425 -7.26 16.98 -9.88
C GLU A 425 -7.85 15.60 -10.13
N GLN A 426 -7.58 15.04 -11.31
CA GLN A 426 -8.08 13.72 -11.67
C GLN A 426 -6.98 12.86 -12.30
N ALA A 427 -6.96 11.58 -11.97
CA ALA A 427 -6.12 10.56 -12.63
C ALA A 427 -6.68 9.15 -12.39
N GLY A 428 -6.02 8.14 -12.95
CA GLY A 428 -6.42 6.73 -12.86
C GLY A 428 -6.01 6.07 -11.55
N PHE A 429 -6.42 6.60 -10.40
CA PHE A 429 -6.17 5.99 -9.09
C PHE A 429 -6.98 4.70 -8.93
N ALA A 430 -6.30 3.58 -8.73
CA ALA A 430 -6.95 2.27 -8.60
C ALA A 430 -7.88 2.20 -7.39
N VAL A 431 -7.47 2.81 -6.26
CA VAL A 431 -8.25 2.84 -5.02
C VAL A 431 -9.56 3.64 -5.14
N LEU A 432 -9.72 4.49 -6.15
CA LEU A 432 -10.94 5.28 -6.38
C LEU A 432 -11.92 4.64 -7.38
N LYS A 433 -11.65 3.42 -7.84
CA LYS A 433 -12.45 2.73 -8.86
C LYS A 433 -13.71 2.06 -8.30
N SER A 434 -14.46 2.76 -7.47
CA SER A 434 -15.78 2.29 -7.06
C SER A 434 -16.82 2.63 -8.13
N PRO A 435 -17.65 1.68 -8.55
CA PRO A 435 -18.68 1.94 -9.55
C PRO A 435 -19.84 2.78 -9.04
N ASP A 436 -20.07 2.80 -7.74
CA ASP A 436 -21.31 3.28 -7.12
C ASP A 436 -21.10 4.14 -5.86
N ILE A 437 -19.86 4.29 -5.38
CA ILE A 437 -19.54 5.10 -4.21
C ILE A 437 -18.72 6.32 -4.63
N PRO A 438 -19.18 7.56 -4.44
CA PRO A 438 -18.37 8.76 -4.63
C PRO A 438 -17.09 8.70 -3.80
N SER A 439 -15.93 8.79 -4.48
CA SER A 439 -14.63 8.48 -3.92
C SER A 439 -13.63 9.61 -4.18
N ILE A 440 -12.88 10.01 -3.16
CA ILE A 440 -11.78 10.98 -3.27
C ILE A 440 -10.54 10.46 -2.57
N LEU A 441 -9.37 10.92 -3.04
CA LEU A 441 -8.10 10.78 -2.36
C LEU A 441 -7.63 12.17 -1.91
N VAL A 442 -7.27 12.28 -0.64
CA VAL A 442 -6.81 13.51 0.00
C VAL A 442 -5.33 13.37 0.30
N GLU A 443 -4.50 14.08 -0.46
CA GLU A 443 -3.12 14.35 -0.09
C GLU A 443 -3.10 15.44 0.98
N THR A 444 -2.80 15.04 2.19
CA THR A 444 -2.84 15.94 3.34
C THR A 444 -1.74 16.99 3.30
N ALA A 445 -0.55 16.58 2.86
CA ALA A 445 0.64 17.37 2.57
C ALA A 445 1.71 16.44 1.99
N PHE A 446 2.88 16.95 1.62
CA PHE A 446 3.99 16.09 1.15
C PHE A 446 4.96 15.78 2.29
N ILE A 447 5.02 14.51 2.71
CA ILE A 447 5.89 14.06 3.81
C ILE A 447 7.39 14.26 3.49
N SER A 448 7.76 14.32 2.20
CA SER A 448 9.13 14.62 1.75
C SER A 448 9.60 16.03 2.10
N ASN A 449 8.68 16.95 2.39
CA ASN A 449 9.00 18.28 2.86
C ASN A 449 9.14 18.29 4.39
N PRO A 450 10.33 18.67 4.97
CA PRO A 450 10.55 18.61 6.42
C PRO A 450 9.62 19.50 7.26
N GLU A 451 9.13 20.62 6.70
CA GLU A 451 8.16 21.49 7.40
C GLU A 451 6.77 20.84 7.43
N GLU A 452 6.38 20.23 6.32
CA GLU A 452 5.12 19.51 6.23
C GLU A 452 5.13 18.23 7.07
N GLU A 453 6.24 17.48 7.09
CA GLU A 453 6.43 16.31 7.95
C GLU A 453 6.24 16.67 9.44
N ARG A 454 6.80 17.79 9.90
CA ARG A 454 6.61 18.27 11.28
C ARG A 454 5.14 18.62 11.59
N LYS A 455 4.41 19.15 10.62
CA LYS A 455 2.97 19.39 10.78
C LYS A 455 2.19 18.07 10.81
N LEU A 456 2.46 17.16 9.87
CA LEU A 456 1.79 15.87 9.74
C LEU A 456 1.96 14.98 10.98
N THR A 457 3.08 15.09 11.70
CA THR A 457 3.34 14.38 12.95
C THR A 457 2.76 15.07 14.18
N ASN A 458 2.24 16.30 14.04
CA ASN A 458 1.66 17.07 15.15
C ASN A 458 0.17 16.72 15.33
N GLU A 459 -0.20 16.25 16.52
CA GLU A 459 -1.57 15.83 16.83
C GLU A 459 -2.62 16.94 16.64
N ALA A 460 -2.33 18.16 17.10
CA ALA A 460 -3.26 19.28 16.96
C ALA A 460 -3.48 19.67 15.48
N TYR A 461 -2.46 19.52 14.64
CA TYR A 461 -2.61 19.72 13.19
C TYR A 461 -3.44 18.62 12.55
N GLN A 462 -3.21 17.34 12.91
CA GLN A 462 -4.00 16.22 12.44
C GLN A 462 -5.50 16.35 12.81
N GLU A 463 -5.81 16.89 14.00
CA GLU A 463 -7.18 17.20 14.44
C GLU A 463 -7.82 18.29 13.59
N LYS A 464 -7.10 19.39 13.34
CA LYS A 464 -7.57 20.47 12.45
C LYS A 464 -7.85 19.95 11.04
N LEU A 465 -6.95 19.10 10.53
CA LEU A 465 -7.09 18.49 9.21
C LEU A 465 -8.33 17.59 9.14
N ALA A 466 -8.50 16.71 10.12
CA ALA A 466 -9.68 15.84 10.24
C ALA A 466 -10.98 16.66 10.32
N ALA A 467 -11.01 17.71 11.12
CA ALA A 467 -12.17 18.62 11.22
C ALA A 467 -12.47 19.31 9.89
N SER A 468 -11.45 19.74 9.15
CA SER A 468 -11.63 20.40 7.84
C SER A 468 -12.19 19.44 6.79
N ILE A 469 -11.73 18.19 6.77
CA ILE A 469 -12.28 17.14 5.89
C ILE A 469 -13.75 16.90 6.23
N LEU A 470 -14.09 16.76 7.53
CA LEU A 470 -15.46 16.57 7.99
C LEU A 470 -16.37 17.75 7.55
N LEU A 471 -15.91 19.00 7.69
CA LEU A 471 -16.68 20.18 7.24
C LEU A 471 -16.96 20.11 5.74
N GLY A 472 -15.99 19.68 4.93
CA GLY A 472 -16.17 19.43 3.51
C GLY A 472 -17.23 18.37 3.22
N ILE A 473 -17.20 17.25 3.94
CA ILE A 473 -18.17 16.17 3.82
C ILE A 473 -19.58 16.66 4.19
N LYS A 474 -19.72 17.39 5.31
CA LYS A 474 -20.99 17.99 5.73
C LYS A 474 -21.55 18.96 4.69
N LYS A 475 -20.68 19.80 4.11
CA LYS A 475 -21.06 20.75 3.04
C LYS A 475 -21.56 20.02 1.78
N TYR A 476 -20.91 18.90 1.43
CA TYR A 476 -21.34 18.07 0.31
C TYR A 476 -22.76 17.52 0.52
N PHE A 477 -23.06 16.91 1.68
CA PHE A 477 -24.39 16.39 1.98
C PHE A 477 -25.44 17.49 2.12
N ALA A 478 -25.08 18.65 2.65
CA ALA A 478 -26.01 19.79 2.74
C ALA A 478 -26.50 20.25 1.36
N LYS A 479 -25.62 20.14 0.34
CA LYS A 479 -25.95 20.48 -1.07
C LYS A 479 -26.58 19.33 -1.85
N ASN A 480 -26.51 18.09 -1.34
CA ASN A 480 -27.02 16.90 -1.98
C ASN A 480 -27.95 16.12 -1.01
N PRO A 481 -29.06 16.70 -0.57
CA PRO A 481 -29.91 16.12 0.46
C PRO A 481 -30.60 14.81 0.04
N ALA A 482 -30.71 14.52 -1.25
CA ALA A 482 -31.26 13.27 -1.75
C ALA A 482 -30.38 12.04 -1.37
N LEU A 483 -29.08 12.24 -1.23
CA LEU A 483 -28.15 11.20 -0.80
C LEU A 483 -28.20 10.94 0.72
N ALA A 484 -28.66 11.94 1.50
CA ALA A 484 -28.86 11.84 2.94
C ALA A 484 -30.25 11.26 3.31
N LYS A 485 -31.15 11.07 2.34
CA LYS A 485 -32.48 10.48 2.56
C LYS A 485 -32.45 8.99 2.22
N THR A 486 -33.17 8.19 3.02
CA THR A 486 -33.40 6.77 2.72
C THR A 486 -33.88 6.58 1.29
N ARG A 487 -33.31 5.62 0.56
CA ARG A 487 -34.05 4.94 -0.52
C ARG A 487 -35.29 4.37 0.16
N GLY A 488 -36.45 4.97 -0.11
CA GLY A 488 -37.73 4.44 0.35
C GLY A 488 -37.78 2.97 -0.04
N ALA A 489 -38.17 2.13 0.89
CA ALA A 489 -38.57 0.78 0.58
C ALA A 489 -39.59 0.91 -0.57
N SER A 490 -39.24 0.44 -1.72
CA SER A 490 -40.22 0.15 -2.77
C SER A 490 -41.09 -0.97 -2.24
N GLU A 491 -42.32 -0.66 -1.90
CA GLU A 491 -43.39 -1.62 -1.72
C GLU A 491 -43.53 -2.57 -2.92
#